data_73fc8ea9dcccd2b4101c5b482ea8538d
#
_entry.id   73fc8ea9dcccd2b4101c5b482ea8538d
#
_cell.length_a   1.000
_cell.length_b   1.000
_cell.length_c   1.000
_cell.angle_alpha   90.00
_cell.angle_beta   90.00
_cell.angle_gamma   90.00
#
_symmetry.space_group_name_H-M   'P 1'
#
loop_
_entity.id
_entity.type
_entity.pdbx_description
1 polymer ?
#
loop_
_entity_poly.entity_id
_entity_poly.type
_entity_poly.pdbx_seq_one_letter_code
_entity_poly.pdbx_strand_id
1 'polypeptide(L)'
;EQVPGLFTTSRGIMGYGVSTGAAGGMSLRGIGGSPTAGLLVLIDGHPQYMGLMGHPIADAYQSMMAEKVEVLRGPASVLYGSNAMGGVINIVTRRQQEEGVKTNMQVGYGSYNTLQTEFSNRVKKGRFSSVVTGSYNRTDGHRPDMGFEQYGGYAKLGYDISSFWKVWGDVNVTHFNASNPGTIQVPLIDNDSRITRGMTSFALENHYEKTSGGLSFFYNWGRHKINDGYQI
;
A
#
# COMPACT_ATOMS: atom_id res chain seq x y z
N GLU A 1 11.75 2.34 12.44
CA GLU A 1 12.10 3.78 12.59
C GLU A 1 10.83 4.61 12.42
N GLN A 2 10.49 5.42 13.42
CA GLN A 2 9.32 6.30 13.33
C GLN A 2 9.68 7.54 12.49
N VAL A 3 8.85 7.85 11.51
CA VAL A 3 9.00 9.09 10.74
C VAL A 3 8.44 10.24 11.56
N PRO A 4 9.26 11.22 11.98
CA PRO A 4 8.79 12.34 12.79
C PRO A 4 7.68 13.14 12.10
N GLY A 5 6.55 13.29 12.79
CA GLY A 5 5.39 14.01 12.30
C GLY A 5 4.45 13.22 11.38
N LEU A 6 4.73 11.95 11.09
CA LEU A 6 3.79 11.04 10.44
C LEU A 6 2.95 10.35 11.50
N PHE A 7 1.64 10.49 11.38
CA PHE A 7 0.66 9.84 12.26
C PHE A 7 -0.28 8.98 11.44
N THR A 8 -0.59 7.81 11.98
CA THR A 8 -1.62 6.90 11.48
C THR A 8 -2.53 6.51 12.63
N THR A 9 -3.82 6.58 12.43
CA THR A 9 -4.79 6.18 13.45
C THR A 9 -5.09 4.69 13.31
N SER A 10 -4.94 3.94 14.39
CA SER A 10 -5.31 2.53 14.48
C SER A 10 -6.29 2.31 15.62
N ARG A 11 -7.31 1.47 15.44
CA ARG A 11 -8.30 1.15 16.47
C ARG A 11 -8.35 -0.32 16.86
N GLY A 12 -7.71 -1.16 16.09
CA GLY A 12 -7.71 -2.60 16.28
C GLY A 12 -6.31 -3.17 16.34
N ILE A 13 -6.25 -4.49 16.48
CA ILE A 13 -5.01 -5.24 16.44
C ILE A 13 -4.45 -5.21 15.03
N MET A 14 -5.33 -5.22 14.04
CA MET A 14 -5.00 -5.29 12.62
C MET A 14 -6.10 -4.60 11.83
N GLY A 15 -5.69 -3.95 10.74
CA GLY A 15 -6.59 -3.28 9.81
C GLY A 15 -7.05 -1.90 10.27
N TYR A 16 -7.46 -1.11 9.32
CA TYR A 16 -7.86 0.28 9.53
C TYR A 16 -9.29 0.55 9.03
N GLY A 17 -9.67 -0.03 7.88
CA GLY A 17 -10.92 0.31 7.21
C GLY A 17 -10.94 1.74 6.66
N VAL A 18 -12.05 2.14 6.05
CA VAL A 18 -12.24 3.47 5.46
C VAL A 18 -13.64 4.04 5.64
N SER A 19 -14.53 3.33 6.31
CA SER A 19 -15.89 3.81 6.59
C SER A 19 -15.89 4.94 7.62
N THR A 20 -17.02 5.62 7.77
CA THR A 20 -17.19 6.70 8.74
C THR A 20 -16.72 6.29 10.13
N GLY A 21 -15.88 7.10 10.71
CA GLY A 21 -15.26 6.81 12.00
C GLY A 21 -14.24 5.68 12.00
N ALA A 22 -13.85 5.09 10.85
CA ALA A 22 -12.77 4.13 10.76
C ALA A 22 -11.41 4.76 11.06
N ALA A 23 -10.44 3.91 11.42
CA ALA A 23 -9.04 4.30 11.54
C ALA A 23 -8.37 4.38 10.14
N GLY A 24 -7.05 4.52 10.08
CA GLY A 24 -6.28 4.50 8.84
C GLY A 24 -6.10 5.86 8.18
N GLY A 25 -6.57 6.92 8.81
CA GLY A 25 -6.20 8.27 8.42
C GLY A 25 -4.70 8.48 8.59
N MET A 26 -4.03 8.94 7.54
CA MET A 26 -2.62 9.32 7.59
C MET A 26 -2.50 10.82 7.56
N SER A 27 -1.71 11.39 8.46
CA SER A 27 -1.37 12.80 8.45
C SER A 27 0.12 13.02 8.62
N LEU A 28 0.64 14.06 7.99
CA LEU A 28 2.02 14.46 8.10
C LEU A 28 2.07 15.91 8.56
N ARG A 29 2.63 16.14 9.75
CA ARG A 29 2.69 17.46 10.41
C ARG A 29 1.30 18.13 10.54
N GLY A 30 0.28 17.34 10.84
CA GLY A 30 -1.09 17.83 11.00
C GLY A 30 -1.86 18.07 9.70
N ILE A 31 -1.25 17.85 8.54
CA ILE A 31 -1.92 17.90 7.24
C ILE A 31 -2.24 16.48 6.79
N GLY A 32 -3.46 16.25 6.39
CA GLY A 32 -4.02 14.94 6.10
C GLY A 32 -5.02 14.48 7.17
N GLY A 33 -5.37 13.22 7.16
CA GLY A 33 -6.37 12.62 8.05
C GLY A 33 -7.47 11.91 7.24
N SER A 34 -8.59 11.58 7.85
CA SER A 34 -9.71 10.95 7.14
C SER A 34 -10.84 11.97 6.96
N PRO A 35 -11.40 12.13 5.75
CA PRO A 35 -11.06 11.58 4.45
C PRO A 35 -10.21 12.52 3.58
N THR A 36 -9.14 13.10 4.11
CA THR A 36 -8.48 14.23 3.46
C THR A 36 -7.46 13.83 2.41
N ALA A 37 -7.54 14.51 1.28
CA ALA A 37 -6.43 14.73 0.39
C ALA A 37 -5.44 15.72 1.04
N GLY A 38 -4.17 15.46 0.94
CA GLY A 38 -3.12 16.34 1.52
C GLY A 38 -1.82 15.59 1.74
N LEU A 39 -1.89 14.27 1.75
CA LEU A 39 -0.74 13.38 1.76
C LEU A 39 -0.82 12.45 0.56
N LEU A 40 0.13 12.55 -0.35
CA LEU A 40 0.18 11.71 -1.54
C LEU A 40 1.03 10.47 -1.28
N VAL A 41 0.50 9.31 -1.64
CA VAL A 41 1.26 8.05 -1.64
C VAL A 41 1.62 7.67 -3.07
N LEU A 42 2.87 7.32 -3.27
CA LEU A 42 3.41 6.81 -4.53
C LEU A 42 3.90 5.37 -4.35
N ILE A 43 3.86 4.58 -5.40
CA ILE A 43 4.58 3.31 -5.53
C ILE A 43 5.51 3.43 -6.73
N ASP A 44 6.82 3.32 -6.51
CA ASP A 44 7.86 3.57 -7.53
C ASP A 44 7.66 4.89 -8.30
N GLY A 45 7.24 5.94 -7.60
CA GLY A 45 6.96 7.25 -8.20
C GLY A 45 5.57 7.40 -8.84
N HIS A 46 4.78 6.33 -8.93
CA HIS A 46 3.44 6.36 -9.53
C HIS A 46 2.37 6.69 -8.49
N PRO A 47 1.59 7.78 -8.67
CA PRO A 47 0.59 8.19 -7.70
C PRO A 47 -0.50 7.14 -7.49
N GLN A 48 -0.83 6.91 -6.22
CA GLN A 48 -1.90 6.01 -5.80
C GLN A 48 -3.19 6.79 -5.61
N TYR A 49 -3.82 7.16 -6.71
CA TYR A 49 -5.10 7.85 -6.67
C TYR A 49 -6.25 6.92 -6.35
N MET A 50 -7.22 7.43 -5.61
CA MET A 50 -8.36 6.70 -5.07
C MET A 50 -9.67 7.34 -5.56
N GLY A 51 -9.92 7.30 -6.86
CA GLY A 51 -11.15 7.86 -7.45
C GLY A 51 -11.37 9.32 -7.04
N LEU A 52 -12.61 9.68 -6.72
CA LEU A 52 -12.99 11.06 -6.40
C LEU A 52 -12.36 11.59 -5.10
N MET A 53 -12.09 10.75 -4.12
CA MET A 53 -11.72 11.20 -2.78
C MET A 53 -10.22 11.46 -2.61
N GLY A 54 -9.37 10.89 -3.45
CA GLY A 54 -7.93 11.15 -3.46
C GLY A 54 -7.15 10.79 -2.19
N HIS A 55 -7.81 10.23 -1.17
CA HIS A 55 -7.17 9.93 0.11
C HIS A 55 -6.43 8.59 0.05
N PRO A 56 -5.32 8.43 0.80
CA PRO A 56 -4.63 7.17 0.91
C PRO A 56 -5.46 6.17 1.73
N ILE A 57 -5.43 4.89 1.35
CA ILE A 57 -5.99 3.78 2.12
C ILE A 57 -4.86 2.93 2.66
N ALA A 58 -4.60 3.00 3.97
CA ALA A 58 -3.48 2.33 4.61
C ALA A 58 -3.47 0.81 4.35
N ASP A 59 -4.63 0.17 4.38
CA ASP A 59 -4.78 -1.28 4.17
C ASP A 59 -4.49 -1.72 2.71
N ALA A 60 -4.39 -0.80 1.77
CA ALA A 60 -4.04 -1.11 0.38
C ALA A 60 -2.53 -1.23 0.14
N TYR A 61 -1.69 -0.84 1.10
CA TYR A 61 -0.24 -0.86 0.95
C TYR A 61 0.38 -2.08 1.63
N GLN A 62 1.10 -2.88 0.85
CA GLN A 62 1.74 -4.11 1.31
C GLN A 62 3.18 -3.84 1.73
N SER A 63 3.54 -4.16 2.98
CA SER A 63 4.89 -4.01 3.51
C SER A 63 5.92 -4.87 2.78
N MET A 64 5.54 -6.06 2.37
CA MET A 64 6.44 -7.04 1.77
C MET A 64 6.98 -6.65 0.40
N MET A 65 6.26 -5.83 -0.36
CA MET A 65 6.76 -5.32 -1.64
C MET A 65 7.79 -4.21 -1.46
N ALA A 66 7.81 -3.55 -0.30
CA ALA A 66 8.66 -2.39 -0.06
C ALA A 66 10.11 -2.78 0.24
N GLU A 67 11.04 -2.16 -0.46
CA GLU A 67 12.45 -2.15 -0.10
C GLU A 67 12.73 -1.05 0.91
N LYS A 68 12.19 0.14 0.64
CA LYS A 68 12.26 1.31 1.51
C LYS A 68 11.03 2.19 1.33
N VAL A 69 10.81 3.05 2.30
CA VAL A 69 9.81 4.10 2.23
C VAL A 69 10.52 5.45 2.32
N GLU A 70 10.31 6.28 1.33
CA GLU A 70 10.86 7.64 1.27
C GLU A 70 9.75 8.62 1.65
N VAL A 71 10.03 9.55 2.54
CA VAL A 71 9.05 10.54 2.99
C VAL A 71 9.58 11.94 2.73
N LEU A 72 8.93 12.63 1.80
CA LEU A 72 9.15 14.05 1.56
C LEU A 72 8.19 14.83 2.46
N ARG A 73 8.76 15.56 3.42
CA ARG A 73 8.01 16.34 4.41
C ARG A 73 7.85 17.78 3.96
N GLY A 74 6.63 18.26 3.94
CA GLY A 74 6.29 19.62 3.54
C GLY A 74 5.64 19.71 2.16
N PRO A 75 5.27 20.90 1.72
CA PRO A 75 4.50 21.09 0.49
C PRO A 75 5.31 20.65 -0.74
N ALA A 76 4.77 19.67 -1.44
CA ALA A 76 5.33 19.14 -2.68
C ALA A 76 4.37 19.33 -3.87
N SER A 77 3.38 20.19 -3.72
CA SER A 77 2.30 20.41 -4.68
C SER A 77 2.78 20.88 -6.05
N VAL A 78 3.91 21.60 -6.08
CA VAL A 78 4.53 22.06 -7.35
C VAL A 78 4.96 20.88 -8.22
N LEU A 79 5.43 19.79 -7.59
CA LEU A 79 5.92 18.60 -8.29
C LEU A 79 4.85 17.53 -8.49
N TYR A 80 3.93 17.39 -7.53
CA TYR A 80 3.02 16.25 -7.44
C TYR A 80 1.54 16.63 -7.41
N GLY A 81 1.19 17.92 -7.50
CA GLY A 81 -0.18 18.39 -7.50
C GLY A 81 -0.78 18.58 -6.10
N SER A 82 -2.04 18.97 -6.05
CA SER A 82 -2.76 19.44 -4.85
C SER A 82 -2.79 18.42 -3.70
N ASN A 83 -2.75 17.13 -4.00
CA ASN A 83 -2.79 16.07 -2.98
C ASN A 83 -1.48 15.93 -2.19
N ALA A 84 -0.42 16.67 -2.55
CA ALA A 84 0.88 16.63 -1.90
C ALA A 84 1.16 17.86 -1.00
N MET A 85 0.13 18.49 -0.45
CA MET A 85 0.27 19.69 0.39
C MET A 85 1.00 19.43 1.70
N GLY A 86 0.76 18.29 2.34
CA GLY A 86 1.42 17.87 3.59
C GLY A 86 2.73 17.14 3.34
N GLY A 87 2.89 16.55 2.17
CA GLY A 87 4.05 15.78 1.78
C GLY A 87 3.73 14.59 0.90
N VAL A 88 4.76 13.79 0.64
CA VAL A 88 4.70 12.61 -0.21
C VAL A 88 5.34 11.43 0.51
N ILE A 89 4.68 10.28 0.44
CA ILE A 89 5.23 8.98 0.83
C ILE A 89 5.46 8.17 -0.43
N ASN A 90 6.70 7.82 -0.75
CA ASN A 90 7.03 6.97 -1.87
C ASN A 90 7.48 5.58 -1.38
N ILE A 91 6.71 4.57 -1.74
CA ILE A 91 7.02 3.17 -1.48
C ILE A 91 7.88 2.67 -2.64
N VAL A 92 9.17 2.47 -2.40
CA VAL A 92 10.09 1.92 -3.39
C VAL A 92 10.02 0.41 -3.32
N THR A 93 9.66 -0.23 -4.41
CA THR A 93 9.50 -1.68 -4.44
C THR A 93 10.83 -2.42 -4.53
N ARG A 94 10.85 -3.63 -4.00
CA ARG A 94 12.04 -4.48 -4.01
C ARG A 94 12.46 -4.84 -5.43
N ARG A 95 13.76 -4.88 -5.63
CA ARG A 95 14.40 -5.39 -6.86
C ARG A 95 15.44 -6.44 -6.47
N GLN A 96 15.53 -7.53 -7.21
CA GLN A 96 16.62 -8.49 -7.05
C GLN A 96 17.74 -8.13 -8.02
N GLN A 97 18.86 -7.69 -7.48
CA GLN A 97 20.02 -7.27 -8.28
C GLN A 97 21.13 -8.33 -8.29
N GLU A 98 21.26 -9.08 -7.20
CA GLU A 98 22.25 -10.13 -7.05
C GLU A 98 21.75 -11.45 -7.60
N GLU A 99 22.61 -12.20 -8.29
CA GLU A 99 22.32 -13.55 -8.77
C GLU A 99 21.88 -14.47 -7.63
N GLY A 100 20.87 -15.27 -7.90
CA GLY A 100 20.36 -16.26 -6.96
C GLY A 100 18.88 -16.19 -6.71
N VAL A 101 18.45 -16.97 -5.73
CA VAL A 101 17.06 -17.08 -5.28
C VAL A 101 17.01 -16.80 -3.77
N LYS A 102 16.12 -15.92 -3.37
CA LYS A 102 15.83 -15.65 -1.94
C LYS A 102 14.34 -15.84 -1.68
N THR A 103 14.01 -16.76 -0.79
CA THR A 103 12.63 -17.03 -0.38
C THR A 103 12.49 -16.77 1.10
N ASN A 104 11.45 -16.02 1.49
CA ASN A 104 11.08 -15.78 2.88
C ASN A 104 9.62 -16.13 3.07
N MET A 105 9.31 -16.71 4.21
CA MET A 105 7.95 -16.97 4.66
C MET A 105 7.85 -16.62 6.14
N GLN A 106 6.80 -15.93 6.51
CA GLN A 106 6.50 -15.59 7.89
C GLN A 106 5.06 -15.97 8.20
N VAL A 107 4.84 -16.61 9.34
CA VAL A 107 3.51 -16.93 9.85
C VAL A 107 3.47 -16.52 11.30
N GLY A 108 2.47 -15.73 11.67
CA GLY A 108 2.20 -15.32 13.03
C GLY A 108 0.76 -15.65 13.42
N TYR A 109 0.56 -16.13 14.64
CA TYR A 109 -0.77 -16.37 15.19
C TYR A 109 -0.86 -15.76 16.59
N GLY A 110 -1.98 -15.15 16.90
CA GLY A 110 -2.19 -14.45 18.17
C GLY A 110 -3.64 -14.42 18.64
N SER A 111 -3.89 -13.65 19.69
CA SER A 111 -5.21 -13.47 20.29
C SER A 111 -6.25 -13.02 19.25
N TYR A 112 -7.52 -13.29 19.54
CA TYR A 112 -8.68 -12.94 18.70
C TYR A 112 -8.59 -13.57 17.30
N ASN A 113 -8.07 -14.82 17.22
CA ASN A 113 -7.91 -15.54 15.96
C ASN A 113 -7.09 -14.77 14.92
N THR A 114 -6.14 -13.97 15.40
CA THR A 114 -5.29 -13.15 14.54
C THR A 114 -4.27 -14.05 13.84
N LEU A 115 -4.29 -14.06 12.51
CA LEU A 115 -3.34 -14.77 11.66
C LEU A 115 -2.68 -13.76 10.71
N GLN A 116 -1.36 -13.79 10.67
CA GLN A 116 -0.54 -13.06 9.71
C GLN A 116 0.28 -14.04 8.90
N THR A 117 0.18 -13.97 7.58
CA THR A 117 0.97 -14.82 6.69
C THR A 117 1.57 -13.95 5.60
N GLU A 118 2.86 -14.05 5.43
CA GLU A 118 3.61 -13.32 4.42
C GLU A 118 4.57 -14.28 3.71
N PHE A 119 4.63 -14.15 2.39
CA PHE A 119 5.52 -14.90 1.52
C PHE A 119 6.22 -13.95 0.56
N SER A 120 7.51 -14.14 0.33
CA SER A 120 8.22 -13.48 -0.75
C SER A 120 9.24 -14.41 -1.41
N ASN A 121 9.29 -14.34 -2.73
CA ASN A 121 10.31 -15.00 -3.52
C ASN A 121 10.96 -13.96 -4.46
N ARG A 122 12.28 -13.96 -4.50
CA ARG A 122 13.08 -13.07 -5.34
C ARG A 122 14.10 -13.89 -6.11
N VAL A 123 14.15 -13.68 -7.41
CA VAL A 123 15.05 -14.41 -8.32
C VAL A 123 15.80 -13.41 -9.19
N LYS A 124 17.09 -13.64 -9.36
CA LYS A 124 17.91 -13.07 -10.43
C LYS A 124 18.67 -14.20 -11.09
N LYS A 125 18.51 -14.35 -12.41
CA LYS A 125 19.22 -15.33 -13.22
C LYS A 125 19.61 -14.72 -14.55
N GLY A 126 20.88 -14.40 -14.71
CA GLY A 126 21.37 -13.70 -15.90
C GLY A 126 20.64 -12.38 -16.11
N ARG A 127 19.97 -12.25 -17.25
CA ARG A 127 19.22 -11.05 -17.61
C ARG A 127 17.83 -10.96 -16.98
N PHE A 128 17.32 -12.05 -16.42
CA PHE A 128 15.98 -12.11 -15.84
C PHE A 128 15.99 -11.83 -14.35
N SER A 129 15.02 -11.07 -13.88
CA SER A 129 14.74 -10.87 -12.46
C SER A 129 13.25 -10.94 -12.16
N SER A 130 12.90 -11.45 -10.99
CA SER A 130 11.53 -11.45 -10.51
C SER A 130 11.46 -11.21 -9.01
N VAL A 131 10.36 -10.58 -8.59
CA VAL A 131 9.95 -10.46 -7.20
C VAL A 131 8.48 -10.83 -7.14
N VAL A 132 8.12 -11.79 -6.30
CA VAL A 132 6.73 -12.19 -6.07
C VAL A 132 6.50 -12.17 -4.57
N THR A 133 5.45 -11.48 -4.12
CA THR A 133 5.02 -11.50 -2.72
C THR A 133 3.55 -11.81 -2.61
N GLY A 134 3.18 -12.42 -1.49
CA GLY A 134 1.79 -12.67 -1.15
C GLY A 134 1.59 -12.53 0.35
N SER A 135 0.40 -12.09 0.75
CA SER A 135 0.04 -11.97 2.15
C SER A 135 -1.42 -12.35 2.38
N TYR A 136 -1.67 -12.93 3.54
CA TYR A 136 -3.01 -13.15 4.05
C TYR A 136 -3.03 -12.79 5.54
N ASN A 137 -3.91 -11.89 5.91
CA ASN A 137 -4.04 -11.38 7.26
C ASN A 137 -5.51 -11.45 7.68
N ARG A 138 -5.77 -11.87 8.92
CA ARG A 138 -7.12 -11.82 9.50
C ARG A 138 -7.08 -11.61 10.99
N THR A 139 -8.15 -11.08 11.55
CA THR A 139 -8.44 -11.05 12.98
C THR A 139 -9.93 -10.92 13.20
N ASP A 140 -10.44 -11.51 14.28
CA ASP A 140 -11.83 -11.30 14.71
C ASP A 140 -12.00 -9.96 15.46
N GLY A 141 -10.87 -9.37 15.89
CA GLY A 141 -10.86 -8.14 16.67
C GLY A 141 -11.13 -8.39 18.16
N HIS A 142 -10.83 -7.40 19.01
CA HIS A 142 -11.03 -7.48 20.46
C HIS A 142 -12.45 -7.11 20.91
N ARG A 143 -13.31 -6.73 19.98
CA ARG A 143 -14.73 -6.40 20.19
C ARG A 143 -15.59 -7.07 19.11
N PRO A 144 -16.89 -7.32 19.37
CA PRO A 144 -17.82 -7.70 18.32
C PRO A 144 -17.80 -6.71 17.15
N ASP A 145 -18.04 -7.19 15.94
CA ASP A 145 -18.10 -6.41 14.69
C ASP A 145 -16.81 -5.63 14.38
N MET A 146 -15.67 -6.19 14.77
CA MET A 146 -14.35 -5.59 14.56
C MET A 146 -13.43 -6.47 13.69
N GLY A 147 -14.03 -7.38 12.92
CA GLY A 147 -13.32 -8.30 12.05
C GLY A 147 -12.58 -7.59 10.93
N PHE A 148 -11.43 -8.14 10.58
CA PHE A 148 -10.61 -7.71 9.45
C PHE A 148 -10.07 -8.92 8.71
N GLU A 149 -10.07 -8.85 7.38
CA GLU A 149 -9.48 -9.85 6.52
C GLU A 149 -8.85 -9.17 5.29
N GLN A 150 -7.63 -9.58 4.92
CA GLN A 150 -6.89 -8.98 3.83
C GLN A 150 -6.13 -10.03 3.04
N TYR A 151 -6.16 -9.89 1.73
CA TYR A 151 -5.35 -10.62 0.76
C TYR A 151 -4.49 -9.63 -0.01
N GLY A 152 -3.20 -9.90 -0.12
CA GLY A 152 -2.27 -9.09 -0.88
C GLY A 152 -1.43 -9.92 -1.84
N GLY A 153 -1.20 -9.41 -3.02
CA GLY A 153 -0.31 -9.99 -4.01
C GLY A 153 0.45 -8.93 -4.80
N TYR A 154 1.73 -9.17 -5.01
CA TYR A 154 2.60 -8.33 -5.83
C TYR A 154 3.51 -9.21 -6.67
N ALA A 155 3.66 -8.87 -7.94
CA ALA A 155 4.61 -9.49 -8.83
C ALA A 155 5.31 -8.43 -9.68
N LYS A 156 6.64 -8.50 -9.76
CA LYS A 156 7.48 -7.64 -10.61
C LYS A 156 8.41 -8.53 -11.42
N LEU A 157 8.45 -8.33 -12.72
CA LEU A 157 9.33 -9.01 -13.64
C LEU A 157 10.23 -7.98 -14.31
N GLY A 158 11.51 -8.28 -14.41
CA GLY A 158 12.51 -7.43 -15.05
C GLY A 158 13.37 -8.22 -16.01
N TYR A 159 13.79 -7.56 -17.09
CA TYR A 159 14.70 -8.13 -18.06
C TYR A 159 15.73 -7.09 -18.53
N ASP A 160 17.00 -7.43 -18.42
CA ASP A 160 18.11 -6.62 -18.91
C ASP A 160 18.27 -6.91 -20.42
N ILE A 161 17.71 -6.04 -21.27
CA ILE A 161 17.77 -6.17 -22.74
C ILE A 161 19.24 -6.09 -23.21
N SER A 162 19.98 -5.16 -22.61
CA SER A 162 21.42 -4.98 -22.81
C SER A 162 22.06 -4.44 -21.53
N SER A 163 23.36 -4.15 -21.56
CA SER A 163 24.05 -3.44 -20.46
C SER A 163 23.52 -2.02 -20.21
N PHE A 164 22.82 -1.44 -21.18
CA PHE A 164 22.31 -0.06 -21.12
C PHE A 164 20.80 0.03 -21.01
N TRP A 165 20.07 -1.03 -21.39
CA TRP A 165 18.61 -1.03 -21.46
C TRP A 165 17.99 -2.10 -20.58
N LYS A 166 17.00 -1.69 -19.80
CA LYS A 166 16.23 -2.54 -18.91
C LYS A 166 14.73 -2.31 -19.13
N VAL A 167 13.98 -3.38 -19.13
CA VAL A 167 12.52 -3.36 -19.10
C VAL A 167 12.02 -4.05 -17.85
N TRP A 168 10.94 -3.53 -17.28
CA TRP A 168 10.24 -4.20 -16.18
C TRP A 168 8.75 -3.90 -16.22
N GLY A 169 7.99 -4.81 -15.61
CA GLY A 169 6.57 -4.62 -15.39
C GLY A 169 6.17 -5.21 -14.05
N ASP A 170 5.14 -4.65 -13.45
CA ASP A 170 4.60 -5.14 -12.18
C ASP A 170 3.08 -5.08 -12.10
N VAL A 171 2.56 -5.85 -11.17
CA VAL A 171 1.17 -5.82 -10.75
C VAL A 171 1.10 -5.92 -9.23
N ASN A 172 0.30 -5.06 -8.62
CA ASN A 172 -0.04 -5.05 -7.22
C ASN A 172 -1.56 -5.16 -7.07
N VAL A 173 -2.02 -6.07 -6.22
CA VAL A 173 -3.45 -6.25 -5.91
C VAL A 173 -3.61 -6.45 -4.42
N THR A 174 -4.54 -5.72 -3.83
CA THR A 174 -4.95 -5.91 -2.44
C THR A 174 -6.46 -5.92 -2.36
N HIS A 175 -6.99 -6.88 -1.63
CA HIS A 175 -8.40 -6.94 -1.26
C HIS A 175 -8.51 -7.02 0.25
N PHE A 176 -9.42 -6.25 0.85
CA PHE A 176 -9.71 -6.38 2.26
C PHE A 176 -11.17 -6.12 2.59
N ASN A 177 -11.60 -6.76 3.67
CA ASN A 177 -12.87 -6.56 4.35
C ASN A 177 -12.56 -6.04 5.75
N ALA A 178 -13.21 -4.97 6.17
CA ALA A 178 -13.04 -4.40 7.50
C ALA A 178 -14.39 -4.01 8.07
N SER A 179 -14.69 -4.47 9.29
CA SER A 179 -15.86 -4.07 10.06
C SER A 179 -15.46 -3.03 11.11
N ASN A 180 -16.37 -2.12 11.42
CA ASN A 180 -16.09 -1.03 12.35
C ASN A 180 -17.29 -0.82 13.29
N PRO A 181 -17.18 -1.27 14.55
CA PRO A 181 -18.27 -1.16 15.52
C PRO A 181 -18.45 0.25 16.12
N GLY A 182 -17.72 1.25 15.62
CA GLY A 182 -17.71 2.58 16.20
C GLY A 182 -17.05 2.65 17.56
N THR A 183 -17.31 3.71 18.33
CA THR A 183 -16.85 3.84 19.72
C THR A 183 -17.80 3.10 20.67
N ILE A 184 -17.37 2.92 21.93
CA ILE A 184 -18.23 2.32 22.95
C ILE A 184 -19.44 3.22 23.25
N GLN A 185 -19.23 4.54 23.21
CA GLN A 185 -20.27 5.54 23.48
C GLN A 185 -21.21 5.75 22.28
N VAL A 186 -20.72 5.49 21.08
CA VAL A 186 -21.45 5.68 19.83
C VAL A 186 -21.21 4.44 18.95
N PRO A 187 -21.88 3.32 19.26
CA PRO A 187 -21.76 2.11 18.48
C PRO A 187 -22.37 2.28 17.08
N LEU A 188 -21.75 1.65 16.11
CA LEU A 188 -22.23 1.57 14.73
C LEU A 188 -22.67 0.16 14.43
N ILE A 189 -23.78 0.03 13.71
CA ILE A 189 -24.33 -1.23 13.23
C ILE A 189 -24.19 -1.29 11.72
N ASP A 190 -23.84 -2.45 11.18
CA ASP A 190 -23.67 -2.71 9.75
C ASP A 190 -22.65 -1.75 9.08
N ASN A 191 -21.63 -1.31 9.84
CA ASN A 191 -20.56 -0.50 9.30
C ASN A 191 -19.43 -1.41 8.80
N ASP A 192 -19.31 -1.55 7.48
CA ASP A 192 -18.32 -2.39 6.85
C ASP A 192 -17.75 -1.79 5.56
N SER A 193 -16.54 -2.18 5.25
CA SER A 193 -15.82 -1.80 4.03
C SER A 193 -15.30 -3.03 3.31
N ARG A 194 -15.56 -3.12 2.00
CA ARG A 194 -14.97 -4.14 1.11
C ARG A 194 -14.28 -3.44 -0.03
N ILE A 195 -12.97 -3.53 -0.05
CA ILE A 195 -12.17 -2.74 -0.96
C ILE A 195 -11.19 -3.64 -1.71
N THR A 196 -11.15 -3.46 -3.00
CA THR A 196 -10.11 -4.02 -3.87
C THR A 196 -9.36 -2.85 -4.51
N ARG A 197 -8.04 -2.90 -4.44
CA ARG A 197 -7.14 -1.94 -5.10
C ARG A 197 -6.12 -2.69 -5.91
N GLY A 198 -5.81 -2.16 -7.07
CA GLY A 198 -4.77 -2.68 -7.91
C GLY A 198 -4.04 -1.58 -8.67
N MET A 199 -2.80 -1.87 -9.01
CA MET A 199 -1.98 -1.07 -9.91
C MET A 199 -1.21 -2.02 -10.81
N THR A 200 -1.08 -1.64 -12.05
CA THR A 200 -0.14 -2.28 -12.99
C THR A 200 0.78 -1.20 -13.53
N SER A 201 2.04 -1.50 -13.68
CA SER A 201 2.99 -0.59 -14.31
C SER A 201 3.94 -1.31 -15.25
N PHE A 202 4.50 -0.53 -16.17
CA PHE A 202 5.50 -0.96 -17.12
C PHE A 202 6.51 0.15 -17.31
N ALA A 203 7.79 -0.18 -17.35
CA ALA A 203 8.84 0.80 -17.62
C ALA A 203 9.93 0.24 -18.53
N LEU A 204 10.43 1.12 -19.35
CA LEU A 204 11.63 0.95 -20.16
C LEU A 204 12.62 2.02 -19.72
N GLU A 205 13.77 1.60 -19.26
CA GLU A 205 14.81 2.50 -18.74
C GLU A 205 16.11 2.32 -19.53
N ASN A 206 16.83 3.40 -19.75
CA ASN A 206 18.20 3.33 -20.24
C ASN A 206 19.14 4.06 -19.29
N HIS A 207 20.37 3.59 -19.26
CA HIS A 207 21.45 4.18 -18.49
C HIS A 207 22.77 4.07 -19.24
N TYR A 208 23.20 5.18 -19.83
CA TYR A 208 24.48 5.33 -20.48
C TYR A 208 25.43 6.11 -19.58
N GLU A 209 26.69 6.17 -19.95
CA GLU A 209 27.75 6.81 -19.16
C GLU A 209 27.46 8.29 -18.86
N LYS A 210 26.86 9.02 -19.79
CA LYS A 210 26.58 10.46 -19.68
C LYS A 210 25.10 10.82 -19.75
N THR A 211 24.21 9.86 -20.04
CA THR A 211 22.78 10.12 -20.18
C THR A 211 21.98 8.95 -19.65
N SER A 212 20.85 9.25 -19.04
CA SER A 212 19.87 8.28 -18.63
C SER A 212 18.48 8.77 -18.99
N GLY A 213 17.57 7.86 -19.20
CA GLY A 213 16.17 8.18 -19.48
C GLY A 213 15.26 6.98 -19.21
N GLY A 214 13.97 7.25 -19.19
CA GLY A 214 12.98 6.22 -18.98
C GLY A 214 11.62 6.63 -19.50
N LEU A 215 10.84 5.62 -19.86
CA LEU A 215 9.43 5.74 -20.19
C LEU A 215 8.67 4.79 -19.29
N SER A 216 7.67 5.28 -18.59
CA SER A 216 6.83 4.44 -17.75
C SER A 216 5.36 4.71 -17.99
N PHE A 217 4.58 3.64 -17.87
CA PHE A 217 3.13 3.65 -17.89
C PHE A 217 2.63 2.98 -16.63
N PHE A 218 1.54 3.50 -16.06
CA PHE A 218 0.86 2.87 -14.96
C PHE A 218 -0.65 3.02 -15.08
N TYR A 219 -1.36 2.07 -14.48
CA TYR A 219 -2.81 2.08 -14.43
C TYR A 219 -3.29 1.64 -13.05
N ASN A 220 -4.01 2.51 -12.38
CA ASN A 220 -4.66 2.23 -11.09
C ASN A 220 -6.11 1.83 -11.33
N TRP A 221 -6.53 0.79 -10.62
CA TRP A 221 -7.92 0.31 -10.65
C TRP A 221 -8.37 -0.12 -9.25
N GLY A 222 -9.69 -0.17 -9.06
CA GLY A 222 -10.22 -0.64 -7.80
C GLY A 222 -11.73 -0.58 -7.73
N ARG A 223 -12.25 -1.23 -6.71
CA ARG A 223 -13.66 -1.22 -6.34
C ARG A 223 -13.78 -1.00 -4.85
N HIS A 224 -14.59 -0.03 -4.48
CA HIS A 224 -14.94 0.23 -3.08
C HIS A 224 -16.43 -0.04 -2.87
N LYS A 225 -16.73 -0.81 -1.86
CA LYS A 225 -18.08 -0.96 -1.32
C LYS A 225 -17.98 -0.61 0.16
N ILE A 226 -18.58 0.49 0.54
CA ILE A 226 -18.56 1.03 1.90
C ILE A 226 -19.99 1.12 2.37
N ASN A 227 -20.25 0.56 3.54
CA ASN A 227 -21.47 0.75 4.29
C ASN A 227 -21.11 1.54 5.55
N ASP A 228 -21.61 2.77 5.66
CA ASP A 228 -21.32 3.64 6.79
C ASP A 228 -22.09 3.26 8.06
N GLY A 229 -22.98 2.29 7.93
CA GLY A 229 -23.77 1.81 9.06
C GLY A 229 -24.76 2.84 9.58
N TYR A 230 -25.33 2.55 10.74
CA TYR A 230 -26.26 3.43 11.43
C TYR A 230 -26.05 3.35 12.95
N GLN A 231 -26.53 4.36 13.64
CA GLN A 231 -26.59 4.44 15.09
C GLN A 231 -28.00 4.13 15.57
N ILE A 232 -28.12 3.46 16.69
CA ILE A 232 -29.40 3.26 17.38
C ILE A 232 -29.59 4.38 18.39
#